data_c72bf71c0ef7f2a9c8b61a9341ac56d0
#
_entry.id   c72bf71c0ef7f2a9c8b61a9341ac56d0
#
_cell.length_a   1.000
_cell.length_b   1.000
_cell.length_c   1.000
_cell.angle_alpha   90.00
_cell.angle_beta   90.00
_cell.angle_gamma   90.00
#
_symmetry.space_group_name_H-M   'P 1'
#
loop_
_entity.id
_entity.type
_entity.pdbx_description
1 polymer ?
#
loop_
_entity_poly.entity_id
_entity_poly.type
_entity_poly.pdbx_seq_one_letter_code
_entity_poly.pdbx_strand_id
1 'polypeptide(L)'
;MTPCSYGELFDWLATVGIKEVLGYYFNDNSCINSTRVLLEIFRTFGLAARPFAVRALVFSRAFMERAEREGRIPQTDEELRLWCAEPGVYSVGIGFGAPGMPEGRWPGHLILRAGIHYLLDATIGQGSRPARGIQLPDLLFLDDVSLVFWRGEGAVVANSPDGSIIRYEPDPANAGYLSSPAWALRPGIEESAYRDILVLLHRSGLPKRPRRPGNLSLVSGAGNSESASKLSVEGTGPDTKKRLHGGAV
;
A
#
# COMPACT_ATOMS: atom_id res chain seq x y z
N MET A 1 -17.26 14.44 -24.10
CA MET A 1 -15.98 14.33 -23.38
C MET A 1 -15.20 13.22 -24.04
N THR A 2 -13.95 13.47 -24.45
CA THR A 2 -13.04 12.40 -24.92
C THR A 2 -12.79 11.45 -23.75
N PRO A 3 -12.89 10.13 -23.95
CA PRO A 3 -12.62 9.18 -22.87
C PRO A 3 -11.18 9.38 -22.38
N CYS A 4 -11.02 9.55 -21.08
CA CYS A 4 -9.73 9.63 -20.42
C CYS A 4 -9.14 8.20 -20.32
N SER A 5 -7.84 8.06 -20.57
CA SER A 5 -7.14 6.81 -20.33
C SER A 5 -6.68 6.71 -18.87
N TYR A 6 -6.38 5.50 -18.40
CA TYR A 6 -5.82 5.28 -17.08
C TYR A 6 -4.51 6.07 -16.90
N GLY A 7 -3.59 6.01 -17.85
CA GLY A 7 -2.32 6.72 -17.79
C GLY A 7 -2.48 8.22 -17.67
N GLU A 8 -3.41 8.83 -18.44
CA GLU A 8 -3.70 10.25 -18.33
C GLU A 8 -4.24 10.64 -16.95
N LEU A 9 -5.17 9.87 -16.41
CA LEU A 9 -5.70 10.15 -15.07
C LEU A 9 -4.62 10.04 -14.00
N PHE A 10 -3.73 9.05 -14.09
CA PHE A 10 -2.61 8.93 -13.15
C PHE A 10 -1.65 10.09 -13.21
N ASP A 11 -1.26 10.50 -14.42
CA ASP A 11 -0.38 11.65 -14.63
C ASP A 11 -0.99 12.94 -14.03
N TRP A 12 -2.31 13.10 -14.14
CA TRP A 12 -3.01 14.23 -13.52
C TRP A 12 -3.03 14.13 -12.01
N LEU A 13 -3.38 12.99 -11.45
CA LEU A 13 -3.40 12.78 -10.00
C LEU A 13 -2.01 13.05 -9.38
N ALA A 14 -0.95 12.63 -10.06
CA ALA A 14 0.42 12.92 -9.64
C ALA A 14 0.78 14.42 -9.75
N THR A 15 0.23 15.14 -10.74
CA THR A 15 0.54 16.54 -10.99
C THR A 15 -0.21 17.49 -10.05
N VAL A 16 -1.44 17.16 -9.66
CA VAL A 16 -2.28 18.06 -8.85
C VAL A 16 -2.04 17.96 -7.34
N GLY A 17 -1.04 17.21 -6.90
CA GLY A 17 -0.74 17.11 -5.47
C GLY A 17 -1.87 16.46 -4.68
N ILE A 18 -2.38 15.33 -5.18
CA ILE A 18 -3.51 14.64 -4.54
C ILE A 18 -3.27 14.33 -3.07
N LYS A 19 -2.01 14.10 -2.66
CA LYS A 19 -1.66 13.84 -1.26
C LYS A 19 -1.99 15.01 -0.35
N GLU A 20 -1.72 16.23 -0.76
CA GLU A 20 -2.01 17.42 0.01
C GLU A 20 -3.51 17.56 0.25
N VAL A 21 -4.33 17.25 -0.76
CA VAL A 21 -5.78 17.25 -0.61
C VAL A 21 -6.22 16.13 0.33
N LEU A 22 -5.76 14.91 0.10
CA LEU A 22 -6.11 13.77 0.96
C LEU A 22 -5.62 13.98 2.39
N GLY A 23 -4.40 14.51 2.59
CA GLY A 23 -3.84 14.84 3.89
C GLY A 23 -4.54 15.97 4.64
N TYR A 24 -5.18 16.90 3.91
CA TYR A 24 -6.01 17.93 4.51
C TYR A 24 -7.31 17.37 5.12
N TYR A 25 -7.92 16.39 4.45
CA TYR A 25 -9.19 15.79 4.89
C TYR A 25 -9.03 14.56 5.76
N PHE A 26 -7.94 13.83 5.60
CA PHE A 26 -7.72 12.53 6.23
C PHE A 26 -6.34 12.46 6.90
N ASN A 27 -6.22 11.59 7.90
CA ASN A 27 -4.93 11.27 8.49
C ASN A 27 -4.08 10.41 7.55
N ASP A 28 -2.77 10.39 7.73
CA ASP A 28 -1.81 9.64 6.92
C ASP A 28 -2.13 8.13 6.79
N ASN A 29 -2.81 7.56 7.77
CA ASN A 29 -3.18 6.14 7.80
C ASN A 29 -4.61 5.88 7.26
N SER A 30 -5.14 6.75 6.42
CA SER A 30 -6.52 6.70 5.94
C SER A 30 -6.66 6.01 4.58
N CYS A 31 -6.03 4.84 4.40
CA CYS A 31 -6.08 4.10 3.14
C CYS A 31 -7.52 3.81 2.67
N ILE A 32 -8.45 3.57 3.60
CA ILE A 32 -9.86 3.32 3.29
C ILE A 32 -10.52 4.57 2.68
N ASN A 33 -10.42 5.74 3.35
CA ASN A 33 -11.02 6.99 2.86
C ASN A 33 -10.40 7.41 1.53
N SER A 34 -9.07 7.38 1.43
CA SER A 34 -8.33 7.74 0.22
C SER A 34 -8.73 6.86 -0.96
N THR A 35 -8.77 5.54 -0.77
CA THR A 35 -9.24 4.60 -1.80
C THR A 35 -10.69 4.83 -2.18
N ARG A 36 -11.55 5.19 -1.21
CA ARG A 36 -12.96 5.47 -1.47
C ARG A 36 -13.15 6.72 -2.33
N VAL A 37 -12.42 7.79 -2.03
CA VAL A 37 -12.43 9.03 -2.84
C VAL A 37 -11.92 8.77 -4.25
N LEU A 38 -10.78 8.07 -4.39
CA LEU A 38 -10.23 7.72 -5.68
C LEU A 38 -11.18 6.89 -6.52
N LEU A 39 -11.88 5.94 -5.91
CA LEU A 39 -12.87 5.12 -6.61
C LEU A 39 -13.95 6.00 -7.27
N GLU A 40 -14.43 7.05 -6.61
CA GLU A 40 -15.41 7.97 -7.18
C GLU A 40 -14.81 8.82 -8.31
N ILE A 41 -13.53 9.23 -8.18
CA ILE A 41 -12.83 9.94 -9.26
C ILE A 41 -12.76 9.06 -10.49
N PHE A 42 -12.32 7.81 -10.37
CA PHE A 42 -12.26 6.88 -11.51
C PHE A 42 -13.62 6.70 -12.18
N ARG A 43 -14.69 6.55 -11.38
CA ARG A 43 -16.06 6.45 -11.88
C ARG A 43 -16.49 7.69 -12.67
N THR A 44 -16.11 8.88 -12.22
CA THR A 44 -16.43 10.16 -12.89
C THR A 44 -15.81 10.23 -14.27
N PHE A 45 -14.62 9.65 -14.46
CA PHE A 45 -13.95 9.57 -15.75
C PHE A 45 -14.36 8.32 -16.57
N GLY A 46 -15.33 7.53 -16.10
CA GLY A 46 -15.80 6.33 -16.80
C GLY A 46 -14.80 5.17 -16.76
N LEU A 47 -13.82 5.21 -15.85
CA LEU A 47 -12.78 4.20 -15.71
C LEU A 47 -13.17 3.17 -14.66
N ALA A 48 -13.03 1.89 -15.01
CA ALA A 48 -13.30 0.80 -14.08
C ALA A 48 -12.23 0.73 -12.99
N ALA A 49 -12.65 0.74 -11.74
CA ALA A 49 -11.75 0.57 -10.59
C ALA A 49 -12.46 -0.18 -9.47
N ARG A 50 -11.69 -0.82 -8.61
CA ARG A 50 -12.19 -1.50 -7.41
C ARG A 50 -11.15 -1.47 -6.29
N PRO A 51 -11.57 -1.44 -5.02
CA PRO A 51 -10.66 -1.60 -3.90
C PRO A 51 -10.07 -3.01 -3.89
N PHE A 52 -8.86 -3.13 -3.38
CA PHE A 52 -8.19 -4.40 -3.23
C PHE A 52 -7.34 -4.39 -1.95
N ALA A 53 -7.61 -5.34 -1.06
CA ALA A 53 -6.88 -5.45 0.19
C ALA A 53 -5.54 -6.14 -0.03
N VAL A 54 -4.51 -5.59 0.60
CA VAL A 54 -3.13 -6.08 0.54
C VAL A 54 -2.46 -5.94 1.91
N ARG A 55 -1.32 -6.60 2.04
CA ARG A 55 -0.26 -6.25 3.00
C ARG A 55 0.91 -5.68 2.21
N ALA A 56 1.56 -4.67 2.74
CA ALA A 56 2.76 -4.12 2.12
C ALA A 56 3.95 -4.22 3.08
N LEU A 57 5.06 -4.74 2.58
CA LEU A 57 6.35 -4.77 3.25
C LEU A 57 7.28 -3.81 2.54
N VAL A 58 7.88 -2.92 3.30
CA VAL A 58 8.86 -1.96 2.79
C VAL A 58 10.20 -2.27 3.41
N PHE A 59 11.23 -2.36 2.57
CA PHE A 59 12.59 -2.62 2.98
C PHE A 59 13.48 -1.44 2.56
N SER A 60 14.29 -0.92 3.47
CA SER A 60 15.29 0.07 3.13
C SER A 60 16.32 -0.50 2.16
N ARG A 61 16.98 0.38 1.41
CA ARG A 61 18.08 -0.01 0.53
C ARG A 61 19.16 -0.81 1.27
N ALA A 62 19.60 -0.34 2.45
CA ALA A 62 20.60 -1.03 3.25
C ALA A 62 20.14 -2.41 3.73
N PHE A 63 18.83 -2.59 3.97
CA PHE A 63 18.28 -3.91 4.28
C PHE A 63 18.47 -4.88 3.11
N MET A 64 18.17 -4.44 1.90
CA MET A 64 18.32 -5.27 0.71
C MET A 64 19.78 -5.58 0.38
N GLU A 65 20.67 -4.59 0.50
CA GLU A 65 22.12 -4.78 0.35
C GLU A 65 22.68 -5.81 1.36
N ARG A 66 22.13 -5.79 2.59
CA ARG A 66 22.46 -6.81 3.58
C ARG A 66 21.94 -8.19 3.20
N ALA A 67 20.69 -8.27 2.74
CA ALA A 67 20.07 -9.52 2.32
C ALA A 67 20.85 -10.16 1.16
N GLU A 68 21.30 -9.36 0.19
CA GLU A 68 22.15 -9.82 -0.91
C GLU A 68 23.51 -10.33 -0.40
N ARG A 69 24.16 -9.60 0.49
CA ARG A 69 25.46 -9.98 1.07
C ARG A 69 25.38 -11.29 1.87
N GLU A 70 24.27 -11.50 2.59
CA GLU A 70 24.05 -12.72 3.38
C GLU A 70 23.40 -13.86 2.58
N GLY A 71 22.94 -13.59 1.35
CA GLY A 71 22.23 -14.55 0.50
C GLY A 71 20.88 -15.01 1.04
N ARG A 72 20.34 -14.29 2.03
CA ARG A 72 19.06 -14.60 2.70
C ARG A 72 18.45 -13.38 3.34
N ILE A 73 17.20 -13.51 3.76
CA ILE A 73 16.49 -12.55 4.60
C ILE A 73 16.27 -13.14 6.01
N PRO A 74 16.00 -12.32 7.03
CA PRO A 74 15.65 -12.79 8.37
C PRO A 74 14.48 -13.77 8.34
N GLN A 75 14.59 -14.84 9.12
CA GLN A 75 13.57 -15.89 9.19
C GLN A 75 12.74 -15.81 10.48
N THR A 76 13.20 -15.03 11.46
CA THR A 76 12.52 -14.85 12.75
C THR A 76 12.42 -13.36 13.10
N ASP A 77 11.49 -13.01 13.97
CA ASP A 77 11.35 -11.65 14.51
C ASP A 77 12.60 -11.19 15.25
N GLU A 78 13.32 -12.11 15.88
CA GLU A 78 14.55 -11.80 16.59
C GLU A 78 15.67 -11.46 15.61
N GLU A 79 15.87 -12.24 14.57
CA GLU A 79 16.80 -11.91 13.48
C GLU A 79 16.46 -10.57 12.84
N LEU A 80 15.17 -10.33 12.58
CA LEU A 80 14.71 -9.07 12.01
C LEU A 80 15.05 -7.89 12.92
N ARG A 81 14.84 -8.02 14.24
CA ARG A 81 15.22 -6.99 15.21
C ARG A 81 16.72 -6.76 15.23
N LEU A 82 17.53 -7.83 15.19
CA LEU A 82 18.98 -7.72 15.12
C LEU A 82 19.45 -7.01 13.85
N TRP A 83 18.82 -7.29 12.71
CA TRP A 83 19.12 -6.60 11.47
C TRP A 83 18.76 -5.12 11.56
N CYS A 84 17.56 -4.80 12.04
CA CYS A 84 17.08 -3.44 12.19
C CYS A 84 17.78 -2.63 13.30
N ALA A 85 18.68 -3.25 14.08
CA ALA A 85 19.56 -2.55 15.00
C ALA A 85 20.74 -1.86 14.27
N GLU A 86 21.08 -2.28 13.06
CA GLU A 86 22.11 -1.62 12.26
C GLU A 86 21.58 -0.31 11.65
N PRO A 87 22.42 0.74 11.60
CA PRO A 87 22.03 2.00 10.98
C PRO A 87 21.58 1.84 9.53
N GLY A 88 20.42 2.38 9.22
CA GLY A 88 19.85 2.34 7.87
C GLY A 88 19.21 1.01 7.45
N VAL A 89 19.47 -0.10 8.15
CA VAL A 89 18.83 -1.40 7.91
C VAL A 89 17.46 -1.40 8.58
N TYR A 90 16.38 -1.29 7.80
CA TYR A 90 15.05 -1.18 8.37
C TYR A 90 13.97 -1.79 7.48
N SER A 91 12.89 -2.25 8.09
CA SER A 91 11.69 -2.68 7.38
C SER A 91 10.43 -2.13 8.05
N VAL A 92 9.38 -1.93 7.26
CA VAL A 92 8.06 -1.48 7.72
C VAL A 92 7.00 -2.40 7.16
N GLY A 93 6.14 -2.92 8.02
CA GLY A 93 4.91 -3.61 7.61
C GLY A 93 3.72 -2.66 7.64
N ILE A 94 2.93 -2.66 6.58
CA ILE A 94 1.68 -1.91 6.44
C ILE A 94 0.56 -2.92 6.19
N GLY A 95 -0.55 -2.80 6.91
CA GLY A 95 -1.68 -3.72 6.77
C GLY A 95 -1.54 -5.01 7.59
N PHE A 96 -0.56 -5.07 8.48
CA PHE A 96 -0.44 -6.14 9.47
C PHE A 96 -1.13 -5.72 10.76
N GLY A 97 -1.85 -6.67 11.39
CA GLY A 97 -2.39 -6.44 12.72
C GLY A 97 -1.24 -6.21 13.72
N ALA A 98 -1.36 -5.19 14.55
CA ALA A 98 -0.40 -4.94 15.63
C ALA A 98 -0.97 -5.42 16.97
N PRO A 99 -0.13 -5.95 17.89
CA PRO A 99 -0.55 -6.19 19.26
C PRO A 99 -1.12 -4.91 19.88
N GLY A 100 -2.29 -5.01 20.52
CA GLY A 100 -2.96 -3.85 21.13
C GLY A 100 -3.70 -2.92 20.16
N MET A 101 -3.92 -3.34 18.93
CA MET A 101 -4.78 -2.60 18.00
C MET A 101 -6.18 -2.44 18.60
N PRO A 102 -6.78 -1.23 18.56
CA PRO A 102 -8.13 -1.01 19.05
C PRO A 102 -9.14 -1.96 18.41
N GLU A 103 -10.07 -2.47 19.21
CA GLU A 103 -11.16 -3.31 18.72
C GLU A 103 -11.96 -2.58 17.63
N GLY A 104 -12.34 -3.28 16.58
CA GLY A 104 -13.07 -2.71 15.44
C GLY A 104 -12.20 -1.97 14.42
N ARG A 105 -10.90 -1.85 14.64
CA ARG A 105 -9.98 -1.32 13.64
C ARG A 105 -9.60 -2.41 12.65
N TRP A 106 -9.80 -2.15 11.36
CA TRP A 106 -9.44 -3.10 10.31
C TRP A 106 -7.91 -3.21 10.15
N PRO A 107 -7.34 -4.41 10.34
CA PRO A 107 -5.91 -4.66 10.10
C PRO A 107 -5.72 -4.96 8.62
N GLY A 108 -5.47 -3.95 7.81
CA GLY A 108 -5.28 -4.12 6.38
C GLY A 108 -4.74 -2.86 5.75
N HIS A 109 -4.29 -3.00 4.51
CA HIS A 109 -3.95 -1.89 3.64
C HIS A 109 -4.81 -1.97 2.39
N LEU A 110 -5.39 -0.84 1.99
CA LEU A 110 -6.31 -0.80 0.87
C LEU A 110 -5.69 0.01 -0.27
N ILE A 111 -5.62 -0.61 -1.42
CA ILE A 111 -5.16 -0.02 -2.67
C ILE A 111 -6.31 -0.01 -3.68
N LEU A 112 -6.13 0.71 -4.78
CA LEU A 112 -7.05 0.67 -5.90
C LEU A 112 -6.48 -0.19 -7.02
N ARG A 113 -7.23 -1.23 -7.41
CA ARG A 113 -7.04 -1.88 -8.69
C ARG A 113 -7.79 -1.08 -9.76
N ALA A 114 -7.08 -0.54 -10.73
CA ALA A 114 -7.65 0.20 -11.84
C ALA A 114 -7.55 -0.64 -13.13
N GLY A 115 -8.68 -0.84 -13.80
CA GLY A 115 -8.74 -1.79 -14.91
C GLY A 115 -8.30 -3.20 -14.49
N ILE A 116 -7.51 -3.85 -15.34
CA ILE A 116 -7.03 -5.22 -15.12
C ILE A 116 -5.54 -5.31 -14.74
N HIS A 117 -4.76 -4.26 -15.03
CA HIS A 117 -3.30 -4.29 -14.91
C HIS A 117 -2.71 -3.24 -13.98
N TYR A 118 -3.51 -2.30 -13.49
CA TYR A 118 -2.96 -1.15 -12.76
C TYR A 118 -3.19 -1.24 -11.27
N LEU A 119 -2.16 -0.88 -10.49
CA LEU A 119 -2.21 -0.69 -9.05
C LEU A 119 -1.97 0.79 -8.73
N LEU A 120 -2.82 1.37 -7.92
CA LEU A 120 -2.67 2.72 -7.38
C LEU A 120 -2.73 2.67 -5.85
N ASP A 121 -1.67 3.19 -5.22
CA ASP A 121 -1.61 3.35 -3.77
C ASP A 121 -1.34 4.82 -3.42
N ALA A 122 -2.35 5.50 -2.91
CA ALA A 122 -2.27 6.91 -2.52
C ALA A 122 -1.83 7.12 -1.06
N THR A 123 -1.50 6.04 -0.36
CA THR A 123 -1.17 6.11 1.06
C THR A 123 0.08 5.31 1.43
N ILE A 124 0.83 4.84 0.44
CA ILE A 124 2.09 4.12 0.68
C ILE A 124 3.09 4.98 1.46
N GLY A 125 3.03 6.30 1.31
CA GLY A 125 3.84 7.28 2.04
C GLY A 125 3.75 7.15 3.56
N GLN A 126 2.68 6.54 4.12
CA GLN A 126 2.57 6.23 5.54
C GLN A 126 3.69 5.31 6.06
N GLY A 127 4.30 4.54 5.17
CA GLY A 127 5.46 3.69 5.46
C GLY A 127 6.79 4.44 5.51
N SER A 128 6.82 5.72 5.16
CA SER A 128 8.06 6.52 5.17
C SER A 128 8.64 6.62 6.57
N ARG A 129 9.95 6.40 6.66
CA ARG A 129 10.76 6.53 7.86
C ARG A 129 12.09 7.19 7.47
N PRO A 130 12.12 8.51 7.18
CA PRO A 130 13.32 9.20 6.66
C PRO A 130 14.53 9.02 7.56
N ALA A 131 14.34 9.07 8.88
CA ALA A 131 15.39 8.82 9.86
C ALA A 131 15.97 7.38 9.82
N ARG A 132 15.30 6.48 9.09
CA ARG A 132 15.71 5.09 8.88
C ARG A 132 16.02 4.77 7.42
N GLY A 133 16.18 5.81 6.58
CA GLY A 133 16.54 5.64 5.18
C GLY A 133 15.40 5.12 4.29
N ILE A 134 14.14 5.32 4.68
CA ILE A 134 12.97 4.98 3.87
C ILE A 134 12.18 6.25 3.57
N GLN A 135 12.14 6.65 2.29
CA GLN A 135 11.36 7.77 1.81
C GLN A 135 10.52 7.35 0.61
N LEU A 136 9.27 7.01 0.87
CA LEU A 136 8.34 6.53 -0.13
C LEU A 136 7.65 7.66 -0.87
N PRO A 137 7.21 7.43 -2.11
CA PRO A 137 6.42 8.40 -2.86
C PRO A 137 5.06 8.63 -2.18
N ASP A 138 4.48 9.77 -2.43
CA ASP A 138 3.16 10.13 -1.92
C ASP A 138 2.05 9.37 -2.62
N LEU A 139 2.28 9.03 -3.88
CA LEU A 139 1.40 8.27 -4.74
C LEU A 139 2.24 7.24 -5.50
N LEU A 140 1.91 5.98 -5.37
CA LEU A 140 2.53 4.90 -6.12
C LEU A 140 1.57 4.42 -7.19
N PHE A 141 2.07 4.36 -8.40
CA PHE A 141 1.39 3.78 -9.54
C PHE A 141 2.25 2.70 -10.17
N LEU A 142 1.65 1.53 -10.38
CA LEU A 142 2.28 0.42 -11.10
C LEU A 142 1.40 0.03 -12.28
N ASP A 143 2.01 -0.09 -13.43
CA ASP A 143 1.42 -0.67 -14.63
C ASP A 143 1.84 -2.14 -14.76
N ASP A 144 1.11 -2.88 -15.58
CA ASP A 144 1.41 -4.29 -15.90
C ASP A 144 1.46 -5.27 -14.70
N VAL A 145 0.63 -4.99 -13.69
CA VAL A 145 0.48 -5.88 -12.54
C VAL A 145 -0.18 -7.19 -12.98
N SER A 146 0.48 -8.30 -12.68
CA SER A 146 0.06 -9.64 -13.08
C SER A 146 -1.37 -9.99 -12.63
N LEU A 147 -2.09 -10.69 -13.49
CA LEU A 147 -3.42 -11.24 -13.15
C LEU A 147 -3.36 -12.25 -12.01
N VAL A 148 -2.23 -12.91 -11.81
CA VAL A 148 -1.99 -13.87 -10.71
C VAL A 148 -2.11 -13.14 -9.37
N PHE A 149 -1.47 -11.97 -9.24
CA PHE A 149 -1.59 -11.11 -8.05
C PHE A 149 -3.06 -10.75 -7.75
N TRP A 150 -3.83 -10.37 -8.79
CA TRP A 150 -5.22 -9.99 -8.62
C TRP A 150 -6.16 -11.16 -8.29
N ARG A 151 -5.68 -12.40 -8.41
CA ARG A 151 -6.38 -13.62 -7.95
C ARG A 151 -6.07 -13.98 -6.51
N GLY A 152 -5.16 -13.27 -5.87
CA GLY A 152 -4.76 -13.53 -4.49
C GLY A 152 -3.48 -14.35 -4.36
N GLU A 153 -2.70 -14.46 -5.41
CA GLU A 153 -1.50 -15.29 -5.45
C GLU A 153 -0.25 -14.47 -5.79
N GLY A 154 0.89 -14.90 -5.29
CA GLY A 154 2.18 -14.25 -5.55
C GLY A 154 2.34 -12.90 -4.85
N ALA A 155 3.25 -12.09 -5.34
CA ALA A 155 3.51 -10.75 -4.84
C ALA A 155 3.88 -9.81 -5.99
N VAL A 156 3.68 -8.52 -5.76
CA VAL A 156 4.17 -7.45 -6.65
C VAL A 156 5.26 -6.69 -5.92
N VAL A 157 6.37 -6.46 -6.61
CA VAL A 157 7.53 -5.75 -6.06
C VAL A 157 7.76 -4.49 -6.88
N ALA A 158 7.96 -3.37 -6.20
CA ALA A 158 8.28 -2.09 -6.78
C ALA A 158 9.52 -1.48 -6.12
N ASN A 159 10.33 -0.77 -6.92
CA ASN A 159 11.43 0.03 -6.41
C ASN A 159 10.97 1.46 -6.17
N SER A 160 11.24 2.00 -5.00
CA SER A 160 11.08 3.42 -4.72
C SER A 160 12.29 4.22 -5.21
N PRO A 161 12.15 5.52 -5.52
CA PRO A 161 13.25 6.37 -5.98
C PRO A 161 14.45 6.45 -5.01
N ASP A 162 14.23 6.26 -3.72
CA ASP A 162 15.28 6.22 -2.70
C ASP A 162 16.05 4.89 -2.62
N GLY A 163 15.68 3.93 -3.48
CA GLY A 163 16.22 2.58 -3.49
C GLY A 163 15.57 1.61 -2.50
N SER A 164 14.53 2.05 -1.76
CA SER A 164 13.71 1.15 -0.97
C SER A 164 12.90 0.22 -1.87
N ILE A 165 12.61 -0.97 -1.38
CA ILE A 165 11.78 -1.97 -2.06
C ILE A 165 10.44 -2.06 -1.35
N ILE A 166 9.36 -2.00 -2.13
CA ILE A 166 7.99 -2.19 -1.68
C ILE A 166 7.50 -3.53 -2.24
N ARG A 167 7.08 -4.43 -1.36
CA ARG A 167 6.48 -5.71 -1.72
C ARG A 167 5.03 -5.73 -1.28
N TYR A 168 4.14 -5.86 -2.23
CA TYR A 168 2.71 -6.08 -1.97
C TYR A 168 2.38 -7.55 -1.99
N GLU A 169 1.68 -8.01 -0.97
CA GLU A 169 1.10 -9.34 -0.87
C GLU A 169 -0.43 -9.21 -0.90
N PRO A 170 -1.13 -9.94 -1.78
CA PRO A 170 -2.58 -9.86 -1.87
C PRO A 170 -3.22 -10.46 -0.62
N ASP A 171 -4.28 -9.80 -0.13
CA ASP A 171 -5.09 -10.28 0.99
C ASP A 171 -6.60 -10.17 0.67
N PRO A 172 -7.06 -10.81 -0.42
CA PRO A 172 -8.41 -10.61 -0.96
C PRO A 172 -9.51 -11.09 0.00
N ALA A 173 -9.20 -11.98 0.93
CA ALA A 173 -10.12 -12.45 1.96
C ALA A 173 -10.38 -11.40 3.05
N ASN A 174 -9.50 -10.41 3.19
CA ASN A 174 -9.59 -9.37 4.21
C ASN A 174 -10.56 -8.24 3.79
N ALA A 175 -11.84 -8.54 3.75
CA ALA A 175 -12.90 -7.61 3.35
C ALA A 175 -13.45 -6.75 4.51
N GLY A 176 -12.82 -6.78 5.69
CA GLY A 176 -13.29 -6.06 6.89
C GLY A 176 -13.40 -4.56 6.72
N TYR A 177 -12.70 -3.95 5.75
CA TYR A 177 -12.85 -2.53 5.42
C TYR A 177 -14.27 -2.15 5.01
N LEU A 178 -15.06 -3.08 4.45
CA LEU A 178 -16.45 -2.84 4.06
C LEU A 178 -17.36 -2.51 5.26
N SER A 179 -17.01 -3.03 6.43
CA SER A 179 -17.73 -2.74 7.70
C SER A 179 -17.17 -1.50 8.41
N SER A 180 -16.08 -0.93 7.91
CA SER A 180 -15.48 0.26 8.52
C SER A 180 -16.37 1.49 8.28
N PRO A 181 -16.62 2.31 9.32
CA PRO A 181 -17.29 3.61 9.13
C PRO A 181 -16.58 4.52 8.12
N ALA A 182 -15.26 4.33 7.93
CA ALA A 182 -14.47 5.06 6.95
C ALA A 182 -14.78 4.65 5.49
N TRP A 183 -15.39 3.50 5.26
CA TRP A 183 -15.82 3.07 3.92
C TRP A 183 -17.15 3.69 3.51
N ALA A 184 -18.01 4.04 4.46
CA ALA A 184 -19.23 4.73 4.17
C ALA A 184 -18.91 6.14 3.63
N LEU A 185 -19.49 6.49 2.47
CA LEU A 185 -19.46 7.89 2.01
C LEU A 185 -20.15 8.77 3.06
N ARG A 186 -19.35 9.52 3.79
CA ARG A 186 -19.89 10.51 4.72
C ARG A 186 -20.21 11.78 3.94
N PRO A 187 -21.46 12.24 3.92
CA PRO A 187 -21.77 13.55 3.41
C PRO A 187 -20.87 14.57 4.14
N GLY A 188 -20.08 15.31 3.40
CA GLY A 188 -19.23 16.37 3.96
C GLY A 188 -17.74 16.18 3.69
N ILE A 189 -17.05 15.22 4.30
CA ILE A 189 -15.58 15.14 4.26
C ILE A 189 -15.10 14.48 2.97
N GLU A 190 -15.53 13.25 2.71
CA GLU A 190 -15.12 12.51 1.49
C GLU A 190 -15.67 13.19 0.23
N GLU A 191 -16.87 13.74 0.30
CA GLU A 191 -17.46 14.52 -0.80
C GLU A 191 -16.68 15.81 -1.06
N SER A 192 -16.20 16.48 -0.01
CA SER A 192 -15.38 17.68 -0.14
C SER A 192 -14.02 17.36 -0.73
N ALA A 193 -13.33 16.32 -0.25
CA ALA A 193 -12.06 15.86 -0.81
C ALA A 193 -12.19 15.49 -2.30
N TYR A 194 -13.22 14.73 -2.64
CA TYR A 194 -13.54 14.36 -4.02
C TYR A 194 -13.75 15.61 -4.90
N ARG A 195 -14.55 16.57 -4.41
CA ARG A 195 -14.87 17.81 -5.14
C ARG A 195 -13.63 18.68 -5.36
N ASP A 196 -12.76 18.81 -4.36
CA ASP A 196 -11.54 19.59 -4.45
C ASP A 196 -10.55 18.96 -5.43
N ILE A 197 -10.41 17.64 -5.43
CA ILE A 197 -9.58 16.94 -6.41
C ILE A 197 -10.12 17.17 -7.83
N LEU A 198 -11.43 17.08 -8.04
CA LEU A 198 -12.03 17.36 -9.35
C LEU A 198 -11.79 18.80 -9.78
N VAL A 199 -11.90 19.77 -8.88
CA VAL A 199 -11.62 21.20 -9.18
C VAL A 199 -10.17 21.37 -9.60
N LEU A 200 -9.22 20.71 -8.91
CA LEU A 200 -7.80 20.77 -9.28
C LEU A 200 -7.54 20.12 -10.65
N LEU A 201 -8.13 18.95 -10.90
CA LEU A 201 -8.04 18.26 -12.18
C LEU A 201 -8.59 19.12 -13.33
N HIS A 202 -9.72 19.79 -13.12
CA HIS A 202 -10.28 20.70 -14.11
C HIS A 202 -9.47 21.97 -14.32
N ARG A 203 -8.87 22.54 -13.26
CA ARG A 203 -8.05 23.75 -13.34
C ARG A 203 -6.68 23.51 -13.96
N SER A 204 -6.09 22.36 -13.75
CA SER A 204 -4.78 22.00 -14.32
C SER A 204 -4.83 21.88 -15.86
N GLY A 205 -6.04 21.87 -16.43
CA GLY A 205 -6.25 21.57 -17.84
C GLY A 205 -5.73 20.19 -18.17
N LEU A 206 -6.34 19.52 -19.12
CA LEU A 206 -5.84 18.22 -19.58
C LEU A 206 -4.37 18.36 -19.94
N PRO A 207 -3.43 17.76 -19.18
CA PRO A 207 -2.02 18.01 -19.45
C PRO A 207 -1.69 17.56 -20.86
N LYS A 208 -1.13 18.46 -21.64
CA LYS A 208 -0.45 18.10 -22.89
C LYS A 208 0.75 17.25 -22.46
N ARG A 209 0.56 15.93 -22.29
CA ARG A 209 1.54 14.90 -21.91
C ARG A 209 2.62 15.43 -20.95
N PRO A 210 2.43 15.40 -19.64
CA PRO A 210 3.56 15.57 -18.73
C PRO A 210 4.57 14.44 -19.00
N ARG A 211 5.86 14.79 -18.94
CA ARG A 211 6.92 13.77 -18.94
C ARG A 211 6.65 12.87 -17.75
N ARG A 212 6.52 11.56 -17.99
CA ARG A 212 6.40 10.55 -16.94
C ARG A 212 7.45 10.82 -15.87
N PRO A 213 7.07 11.01 -14.59
CA PRO A 213 8.05 10.88 -13.52
C PRO A 213 8.70 9.51 -13.71
N GLY A 214 10.03 9.46 -13.62
CA GLY A 214 10.82 8.29 -14.01
C GLY A 214 10.15 6.99 -13.57
N ASN A 215 9.93 6.10 -14.53
CA ASN A 215 9.24 4.83 -14.33
C ASN A 215 9.80 4.14 -13.10
N LEU A 216 8.95 3.93 -12.10
CA LEU A 216 9.17 2.88 -11.12
C LEU A 216 9.14 1.58 -11.92
N SER A 217 10.31 1.04 -12.25
CA SER A 217 10.39 -0.19 -13.01
C SER A 217 9.93 -1.34 -12.15
N LEU A 218 8.93 -2.08 -12.63
CA LEU A 218 8.65 -3.42 -12.13
C LEU A 218 9.93 -4.24 -12.32
N VAL A 219 10.49 -4.73 -11.24
CA VAL A 219 11.46 -5.80 -11.32
C VAL A 219 10.67 -7.04 -11.68
N SER A 220 10.68 -7.41 -12.96
CA SER A 220 10.18 -8.73 -13.39
C SER A 220 11.11 -9.76 -12.77
N GLY A 221 10.78 -10.20 -11.57
CA GLY A 221 11.50 -11.27 -10.87
C GLY A 221 11.24 -12.63 -11.51
N ALA A 222 11.65 -12.78 -12.76
CA ALA A 222 11.82 -14.08 -13.41
C ALA A 222 13.25 -14.60 -13.14
N GLY A 223 13.66 -14.61 -11.88
CA GLY A 223 14.95 -15.17 -11.47
C GLY A 223 15.13 -15.00 -9.99
N ASN A 224 14.93 -16.05 -9.22
CA ASN A 224 15.03 -16.19 -7.77
C ASN A 224 13.77 -15.90 -6.95
N SER A 225 12.62 -16.44 -7.39
CA SER A 225 11.38 -16.42 -6.60
C SER A 225 11.45 -17.29 -5.32
N GLU A 226 12.43 -18.16 -5.18
CA GLU A 226 12.51 -19.07 -4.02
C GLU A 226 12.94 -18.37 -2.72
N SER A 227 13.83 -17.38 -2.78
CA SER A 227 14.31 -16.72 -1.56
C SER A 227 13.33 -15.70 -1.00
N ALA A 228 12.53 -15.06 -1.86
CA ALA A 228 11.57 -14.05 -1.44
C ALA A 228 10.18 -14.61 -1.04
N SER A 229 9.85 -15.83 -1.50
CA SER A 229 8.56 -16.47 -1.18
C SER A 229 8.46 -17.03 0.24
N LYS A 230 9.58 -17.12 0.98
CA LYS A 230 9.64 -17.66 2.35
C LYS A 230 9.46 -16.63 3.47
N LEU A 231 9.22 -15.35 3.15
CA LEU A 231 8.79 -14.36 4.15
C LEU A 231 7.27 -14.42 4.39
N SER A 232 6.73 -15.62 4.57
CA SER A 232 5.49 -15.77 5.29
C SER A 232 5.85 -15.66 6.76
N VAL A 233 5.59 -14.52 7.37
CA VAL A 233 5.54 -14.42 8.83
C VAL A 233 4.31 -15.23 9.23
N GLU A 234 4.49 -16.51 9.52
CA GLU A 234 3.51 -17.28 10.26
C GLU A 234 3.34 -16.60 11.60
N GLY A 235 2.25 -15.85 11.73
CA GLY A 235 1.82 -15.34 13.02
C GLY A 235 1.38 -16.51 13.87
N THR A 236 2.32 -17.18 14.52
CA THR A 236 2.03 -18.13 15.60
C THR A 236 1.50 -17.32 16.78
N GLY A 237 0.17 -17.14 16.79
CA GLY A 237 -0.53 -16.73 18.00
C GLY A 237 -0.27 -17.80 19.08
N PRO A 238 0.09 -17.42 20.31
CA PRO A 238 0.21 -18.39 21.37
C PRO A 238 -1.14 -18.99 21.68
N ASP A 239 -1.27 -20.30 21.46
CA ASP A 239 -2.39 -21.13 21.88
C ASP A 239 -2.33 -21.28 23.41
N THR A 240 -2.89 -20.32 24.15
CA THR A 240 -3.02 -20.36 25.60
C THR A 240 -4.39 -20.93 25.98
N LYS A 241 -4.60 -22.22 25.74
CA LYS A 241 -5.56 -23.01 26.51
C LYS A 241 -4.96 -23.37 27.87
N LYS A 242 -5.00 -22.46 28.85
CA LYS A 242 -4.90 -22.81 30.25
C LYS A 242 -6.30 -22.97 30.84
N ARG A 243 -6.72 -24.23 30.96
CA ARG A 243 -7.79 -24.66 31.89
C ARG A 243 -7.38 -24.29 33.30
N LEU A 244 -8.12 -23.41 33.94
CA LEU A 244 -8.11 -23.28 35.39
C LEU A 244 -9.22 -24.21 35.92
N HIS A 245 -8.81 -25.35 36.48
CA HIS A 245 -9.63 -26.15 37.39
C HIS A 245 -9.66 -25.44 38.75
N GLY A 246 -10.84 -25.46 39.33
CA GLY A 246 -11.19 -24.85 40.57
C GLY A 246 -10.53 -25.53 41.80
N GLY A 247 -10.61 -24.81 42.91
CA GLY A 247 -10.33 -25.26 44.27
C GLY A 247 -11.07 -24.36 45.21
N ALA A 248 -12.13 -24.89 45.78
CA ALA A 248 -12.82 -24.32 46.91
C ALA A 248 -11.93 -24.40 48.17
N VAL A 249 -11.90 -23.36 48.97
CA VAL A 249 -12.24 -23.34 50.41
C VAL A 249 -12.50 -21.86 50.75
#